data_0cf59b7a0b501a603d8475a307d07a84
#
_entry.id   0cf59b7a0b501a603d8475a307d07a84
#
_cell.length_a   1.000
_cell.length_b   1.000
_cell.length_c   1.000
_cell.angle_alpha   90.00
_cell.angle_beta   90.00
_cell.angle_gamma   90.00
#
_symmetry.space_group_name_H-M   'P 1'
#
loop_
_entity.id
_entity.type
_entity.pdbx_description
1 polymer ?
#
loop_
_entity_poly.entity_id
_entity_poly.type
_entity_poly.pdbx_seq_one_letter_code
_entity_poly.pdbx_strand_id
1 'polypeptide(L)'
;MASSAIPTAFLVFYRFKAMSDQEAQKSSAEWNDLKKSLPSDVRLAGEYIHAWGTEYNGFLLFEADNSDSFLSWWSGFKDKIRWYVDQTHTIVARKRS
;
A
#
# COMPACT_ATOMS: atom_id res chain seq x y z
N MET A 1 -19.46 17.04 13.19
CA MET A 1 -19.07 16.91 13.03
C MET A 1 -18.24 16.44 12.64
N ALA A 2 -18.31 16.24 12.74
CA ALA A 2 -17.56 15.80 12.46
C ALA A 2 -16.77 15.63 11.67
N SER A 3 -16.98 15.28 11.08
CA SER A 3 -16.25 14.98 10.23
C SER A 3 -15.09 15.77 9.88
N SER A 4 -14.67 16.49 10.56
CA SER A 4 -13.44 17.20 10.38
C SER A 4 -12.22 16.41 10.81
N ALA A 5 -12.39 15.11 10.97
CA ALA A 5 -11.25 14.29 11.32
C ALA A 5 -10.19 14.31 10.21
N ILE A 6 -8.96 14.59 10.58
CA ILE A 6 -7.84 14.58 9.66
C ILE A 6 -7.44 13.11 9.43
N PRO A 7 -7.42 12.63 8.19
CA PRO A 7 -7.07 11.23 7.96
C PRO A 7 -5.63 10.93 8.32
N THR A 8 -5.39 9.69 8.69
CA THR A 8 -4.04 9.17 8.88
C THR A 8 -3.52 8.71 7.54
N ALA A 9 -2.29 9.07 7.24
CA ALA A 9 -1.61 8.67 6.01
C ALA A 9 -0.68 7.50 6.30
N PHE A 10 -0.65 6.54 5.38
CA PHE A 10 0.22 5.38 5.46
C PHE A 10 1.04 5.33 4.17
N LEU A 11 2.36 5.49 4.31
CA LEU A 11 3.27 5.33 3.19
C LEU A 11 3.83 3.92 3.27
N VAL A 12 3.46 3.08 2.32
CA VAL A 12 3.87 1.69 2.30
C VAL A 12 4.91 1.51 1.19
N PHE A 13 6.17 1.46 1.59
CA PHE A 13 7.27 1.19 0.67
C PHE A 13 7.34 -0.30 0.40
N TYR A 14 7.72 -0.67 -0.82
CA TYR A 14 7.81 -2.07 -1.21
C TYR A 14 9.03 -2.35 -2.08
N ARG A 15 9.53 -3.56 -1.97
CA ARG A 15 10.63 -4.06 -2.82
C ARG A 15 10.21 -5.41 -3.40
N PHE A 16 10.33 -5.53 -4.71
CA PHE A 16 9.94 -6.75 -5.40
C PHE A 16 11.06 -7.78 -5.37
N LYS A 17 10.67 -9.04 -5.38
CA LYS A 17 11.58 -10.15 -5.64
C LYS A 17 11.91 -10.16 -7.13
N ALA A 18 13.02 -10.82 -7.50
CA ALA A 18 13.31 -11.10 -8.88
C ALA A 18 12.23 -12.01 -9.42
N MET A 19 11.68 -11.69 -10.59
CA MET A 19 10.58 -12.43 -11.18
C MET A 19 10.82 -12.67 -12.65
N SER A 20 10.32 -13.84 -13.14
CA SER A 20 10.22 -14.08 -14.58
C SER A 20 9.14 -13.18 -15.18
N ASP A 21 9.08 -13.09 -16.51
CA ASP A 21 8.07 -12.29 -17.19
C ASP A 21 6.65 -12.76 -16.86
N GLN A 22 6.44 -14.08 -16.77
CA GLN A 22 5.15 -14.64 -16.39
C GLN A 22 4.77 -14.27 -14.96
N GLU A 23 5.72 -14.36 -14.05
CA GLU A 23 5.49 -13.98 -12.66
C GLU A 23 5.19 -12.48 -12.53
N ALA A 24 5.89 -11.65 -13.29
CA ALA A 24 5.65 -10.22 -13.31
C ALA A 24 4.23 -9.89 -13.78
N GLN A 25 3.76 -10.57 -14.82
CA GLN A 25 2.39 -10.37 -15.32
C GLN A 25 1.36 -10.82 -14.29
N LYS A 26 1.57 -11.97 -13.66
CA LYS A 26 0.67 -12.48 -12.64
C LYS A 26 0.63 -11.56 -11.43
N SER A 27 1.78 -11.10 -10.96
CA SER A 27 1.86 -10.19 -9.82
C SER A 27 1.16 -8.87 -10.11
N SER A 28 1.31 -8.35 -11.31
CA SER A 28 0.68 -7.10 -11.73
C SER A 28 -0.85 -7.22 -11.70
N ALA A 29 -1.38 -8.33 -12.19
CA ALA A 29 -2.83 -8.58 -12.16
C ALA A 29 -3.34 -8.69 -10.74
N GLU A 30 -2.66 -9.45 -9.89
CA GLU A 30 -3.03 -9.60 -8.48
C GLU A 30 -2.95 -8.27 -7.73
N TRP A 31 -1.91 -7.49 -7.99
CA TRP A 31 -1.71 -6.18 -7.39
C TRP A 31 -2.90 -5.26 -7.68
N ASN A 32 -3.32 -5.21 -8.95
CA ASN A 32 -4.45 -4.40 -9.34
C ASN A 32 -5.75 -4.86 -8.69
N ASP A 33 -5.96 -6.17 -8.59
CA ASP A 33 -7.14 -6.72 -7.93
C ASP A 33 -7.17 -6.39 -6.44
N LEU A 34 -6.03 -6.51 -5.78
CA LEU A 34 -5.93 -6.24 -4.35
C LEU A 34 -6.19 -4.77 -4.03
N LYS A 35 -5.74 -3.87 -4.89
CA LYS A 35 -5.99 -2.45 -4.71
C LYS A 35 -7.47 -2.10 -4.78
N LYS A 36 -8.27 -2.91 -5.46
CA LYS A 36 -9.71 -2.71 -5.55
C LYS A 36 -10.48 -3.22 -4.34
N SER A 37 -9.81 -3.92 -3.43
CA SER A 37 -10.46 -4.53 -2.25
C SER A 37 -10.39 -3.65 -1.02
N LEU A 38 -10.11 -2.37 -1.17
CA LEU A 38 -9.98 -1.43 -0.06
C LEU A 38 -11.29 -1.27 0.72
N PRO A 39 -11.22 -1.18 2.06
CA PRO A 39 -12.38 -0.79 2.85
C PRO A 39 -12.89 0.59 2.43
N SER A 40 -14.17 0.85 2.73
CA SER A 40 -14.82 2.10 2.31
C SER A 40 -14.19 3.35 2.90
N ASP A 41 -13.55 3.23 4.07
CA ASP A 41 -12.92 4.36 4.75
C ASP A 41 -11.40 4.43 4.52
N VAL A 42 -10.89 3.65 3.57
CA VAL A 42 -9.47 3.68 3.17
C VAL A 42 -9.38 4.04 1.69
N ARG A 43 -8.52 5.00 1.38
CA ARG A 43 -8.34 5.48 0.00
C ARG A 43 -6.89 5.30 -0.42
N LEU A 44 -6.68 4.89 -1.65
CA LEU A 44 -5.36 4.92 -2.27
C LEU A 44 -5.17 6.31 -2.88
N ALA A 45 -4.44 7.15 -2.19
CA ALA A 45 -4.24 8.54 -2.61
C ALA A 45 -3.15 8.69 -3.66
N GLY A 46 -2.24 7.73 -3.74
CA GLY A 46 -1.19 7.78 -4.75
C GLY A 46 -0.43 6.47 -4.82
N GLU A 47 0.11 6.20 -6.00
CA GLU A 47 0.97 5.06 -6.24
C GLU A 47 2.21 5.57 -6.96
N TYR A 48 3.38 5.31 -6.39
CA TYR A 48 4.65 5.86 -6.88
C TYR A 48 5.61 4.73 -7.18
N ILE A 49 6.22 4.78 -8.36
CA ILE A 49 7.19 3.79 -8.80
C ILE A 49 8.53 4.45 -9.02
N HIS A 50 9.57 3.65 -9.13
CA HIS A 50 10.94 4.12 -9.39
C HIS A 50 11.40 5.13 -8.34
N ALA A 51 11.22 4.81 -7.05
CA ALA A 51 11.67 5.68 -5.97
C ALA A 51 13.19 5.68 -5.87
N TRP A 52 13.79 6.86 -5.97
CA TRP A 52 15.22 7.03 -5.80
C TRP A 52 15.52 7.50 -4.38
N GLY A 53 16.72 7.20 -3.92
CA GLY A 53 17.13 7.57 -2.57
C GLY A 53 16.74 6.54 -1.53
N THR A 54 16.28 5.38 -1.96
CA THR A 54 15.88 4.30 -1.08
C THR A 54 16.14 2.97 -1.76
N GLU A 55 16.17 1.89 -0.97
CA GLU A 55 16.31 0.53 -1.49
C GLU A 55 14.99 -0.04 -2.04
N TYR A 56 13.90 0.68 -1.87
CA TYR A 56 12.57 0.21 -2.29
C TYR A 56 12.26 0.63 -3.73
N ASN A 57 11.43 -0.17 -4.40
CA ASN A 57 11.05 0.10 -5.79
C ASN A 57 10.08 1.28 -5.90
N GLY A 58 9.20 1.42 -4.92
CA GLY A 58 8.23 2.50 -4.91
C GLY A 58 7.45 2.51 -3.61
N PHE A 59 6.37 3.26 -3.59
CA PHE A 59 5.50 3.27 -2.42
C PHE A 59 4.07 3.59 -2.80
N LEU A 60 3.18 3.17 -1.91
CA LEU A 60 1.75 3.48 -2.00
C LEU A 60 1.43 4.48 -0.90
N LEU A 61 0.62 5.47 -1.24
CA LEU A 61 0.13 6.45 -0.26
C LEU A 61 -1.34 6.17 -0.02
N PHE A 62 -1.67 5.71 1.19
CA PHE A 62 -3.04 5.49 1.62
C PHE A 62 -3.46 6.56 2.60
N GLU A 63 -4.74 6.89 2.58
CA GLU A 63 -5.35 7.71 3.62
C GLU A 63 -6.52 6.94 4.20
N ALA A 64 -6.62 6.92 5.52
CA ALA A 64 -7.68 6.19 6.21
C ALA A 64 -8.32 7.09 7.27
N ASP A 65 -9.64 7.04 7.33
CA ASP A 65 -10.38 7.74 8.38
C ASP A 65 -10.23 7.02 9.71
N ASN A 66 -10.04 5.70 9.64
CA ASN A 66 -9.85 4.85 10.81
C ASN A 66 -8.61 3.99 10.57
N SER A 67 -7.60 4.14 11.42
CA SER A 67 -6.35 3.40 11.30
C SER A 67 -6.55 1.90 11.42
N ASP A 68 -7.49 1.45 12.25
CA ASP A 68 -7.75 0.03 12.44
C ASP A 68 -8.26 -0.63 11.15
N SER A 69 -9.07 0.09 10.38
CA SER A 69 -9.54 -0.40 9.08
C SER A 69 -8.38 -0.66 8.12
N PHE A 70 -7.44 0.28 8.06
CA PHE A 70 -6.26 0.09 7.23
C PHE A 70 -5.41 -1.08 7.72
N LEU A 71 -5.14 -1.14 9.00
CA LEU A 71 -4.26 -2.17 9.57
C LEU A 71 -4.84 -3.57 9.38
N SER A 72 -6.15 -3.71 9.57
CA SER A 72 -6.82 -4.99 9.35
C SER A 72 -6.74 -5.42 7.89
N TRP A 73 -7.01 -4.51 6.96
CA TRP A 73 -6.92 -4.78 5.53
C TRP A 73 -5.48 -5.10 5.13
N TRP A 74 -4.54 -4.29 5.60
CA TRP A 74 -3.12 -4.44 5.26
C TRP A 74 -2.56 -5.78 5.73
N SER A 75 -2.99 -6.24 6.89
CA SER A 75 -2.56 -7.52 7.42
C SER A 75 -2.85 -8.66 6.44
N GLY A 76 -4.05 -8.68 5.87
CA GLY A 76 -4.43 -9.69 4.88
C GLY A 76 -3.75 -9.48 3.52
N PHE A 77 -3.68 -8.22 3.09
CA PHE A 77 -3.03 -7.85 1.84
C PHE A 77 -1.55 -8.25 1.84
N LYS A 78 -0.87 -7.97 2.92
CA LYS A 78 0.55 -8.24 3.09
C LYS A 78 0.88 -9.71 2.90
N ASP A 79 0.02 -10.59 3.40
CA ASP A 79 0.23 -12.02 3.24
C ASP A 79 0.07 -12.47 1.79
N LYS A 80 -0.84 -11.86 1.06
CA LYS A 80 -1.13 -12.23 -0.33
C LYS A 80 -0.02 -11.83 -1.29
N ILE A 81 0.72 -10.77 -0.99
CA ILE A 81 1.77 -10.27 -1.88
C ILE A 81 3.15 -10.87 -1.59
N ARG A 82 3.28 -11.70 -0.57
CA ARG A 82 4.57 -12.25 -0.14
C ARG A 82 5.34 -12.99 -1.22
N TRP A 83 4.67 -13.58 -2.17
CA TRP A 83 5.35 -14.36 -3.17
C TRP A 83 6.11 -13.49 -4.17
N TYR A 84 5.76 -12.21 -4.29
CA TYR A 84 6.46 -11.29 -5.21
C TYR A 84 7.00 -10.03 -4.53
N VAL A 85 6.66 -9.77 -3.30
CA VAL A 85 7.20 -8.64 -2.55
C VAL A 85 8.13 -9.17 -1.46
N ASP A 86 9.39 -8.77 -1.57
CA ASP A 86 10.44 -9.22 -0.68
C ASP A 86 10.37 -8.52 0.67
N GLN A 87 10.09 -7.23 0.66
CA GLN A 87 10.13 -6.42 1.87
C GLN A 87 9.18 -5.24 1.74
N THR A 88 8.54 -4.89 2.86
CA THR A 88 7.73 -3.69 2.96
C THR A 88 8.16 -2.87 4.17
N HIS A 89 7.93 -1.57 4.09
CA HIS A 89 8.18 -0.66 5.20
C HIS A 89 7.05 0.36 5.21
N THR A 90 6.35 0.45 6.33
CA THR A 90 5.20 1.35 6.45
C THR A 90 5.54 2.51 7.38
N ILE A 91 5.35 3.72 6.87
CA ILE A 91 5.48 4.93 7.67
C ILE A 91 4.08 5.47 7.90
N VAL A 92 3.75 5.74 9.16
CA VAL A 92 2.46 6.29 9.54
C VAL A 92 2.63 7.77 9.80
N ALA A 93 1.79 8.59 9.18
CA ALA A 93 1.88 10.03 9.31
C ALA A 93 0.48 10.62 9.40
N ARG A 94 0.38 11.79 10.01
CA ARG A 94 -0.86 12.52 10.08
C ARG A 94 -0.85 13.62 9.04
N LYS A 95 -1.89 13.69 8.25
CA LYS A 95 -2.03 14.74 7.26
C LYS A 95 -2.20 16.08 7.98
N ARG A 96 -1.50 17.08 7.50
CA ARG A 96 -1.49 18.39 8.19
C ARG A 96 -2.78 19.17 7.95
N SER A 97 -3.34 19.03 6.77
CA SER A 97 -4.55 19.76 6.45
C SER A 97 -5.29 19.15 5.29
#